data_6661233ebc567a5cf08ddd3725d033d6
#
_entry.id   6661233ebc567a5cf08ddd3725d033d6
#
_cell.length_a   1.000
_cell.length_b   1.000
_cell.length_c   1.000
_cell.angle_alpha   90.00
_cell.angle_beta   90.00
_cell.angle_gamma   90.00
#
_symmetry.space_group_name_H-M   'P 1'
#
loop_
_entity.id
_entity.type
_entity.pdbx_description
1 polymer ?
#
loop_
_entity_poly.entity_id
_entity_poly.type
_entity_poly.pdbx_seq_one_letter_code
_entity_poly.pdbx_strand_id
1 'polypeptide(L)'
;MVYHFFCCLQLQIHLYLENIVQPLLLLLLLFLYTLLLFYNGGGLMKSVPEDVRVISPAAPFKYWGITKKDAATFGSRAARAFFAAMTRVFGRGAALRLAYPFQKKLCGYDVAISFLHSGARDTFYGGCNEFVLDRVEAEKKITFLHCDYERIGAASEYNAGIYRRFDMIAACSEGCREAFLRVMPELAAKTTVVPNCHDYAKIRSMAEREPETAAKDRLNIVTVARFGKEKGILRAVRAVAELGERGKEVCYRIIGDGAEYSEAAALVKSAGLEDTVFLLGERENPYGYMKAADLLLIPSVSEAAPMVIGEAASLGTPVLTTETSSAREMVLETGYGWVCENSTDGIRRGIEMLLSDPRLIRERKEYLRTRKPDNAAAIKSFSELVR
;
A
#
# COMPACT_ATOMS: atom_id res chain seq x y z
N MET A 1 -31.98 -5.44 -1.13
CA MET A 1 -31.79 -4.13 -1.79
C MET A 1 -30.49 -4.24 -2.54
N VAL A 2 -30.48 -4.03 -3.85
CA VAL A 2 -29.26 -4.08 -4.67
C VAL A 2 -28.73 -2.65 -4.72
N TYR A 3 -27.55 -2.42 -4.11
CA TYR A 3 -26.90 -1.11 -4.14
C TYR A 3 -26.08 -0.97 -5.42
N HIS A 4 -26.15 0.19 -6.05
CA HIS A 4 -25.31 0.56 -7.19
C HIS A 4 -24.08 1.33 -6.69
N PHE A 5 -22.92 0.66 -6.66
CA PHE A 5 -21.67 1.25 -6.21
C PHE A 5 -20.87 1.85 -7.36
N PHE A 6 -20.29 2.99 -7.09
CA PHE A 6 -19.29 3.63 -7.92
C PHE A 6 -17.97 3.72 -7.18
N CYS A 7 -16.88 3.23 -7.77
CA CYS A 7 -15.53 3.38 -7.22
C CYS A 7 -14.65 4.14 -8.20
N CYS A 8 -14.03 5.20 -7.72
CA CYS A 8 -13.03 5.95 -8.47
C CYS A 8 -11.63 5.61 -7.95
N LEU A 9 -10.82 5.06 -8.84
CA LEU A 9 -9.46 4.66 -8.56
C LEU A 9 -8.50 5.30 -9.55
N GLN A 10 -7.40 5.84 -9.07
CA GLN A 10 -6.28 6.24 -9.90
C GLN A 10 -5.21 5.16 -9.82
N LEU A 11 -5.09 4.39 -10.91
CA LEU A 11 -4.01 3.45 -11.04
C LEU A 11 -2.74 4.21 -11.42
N GLN A 12 -1.83 4.30 -10.49
CA GLN A 12 -0.45 4.68 -10.76
C GLN A 12 0.45 3.52 -10.39
N ILE A 13 1.02 2.93 -11.43
CA ILE A 13 2.30 2.21 -11.44
C ILE A 13 2.38 0.92 -10.61
N HIS A 14 2.63 -0.17 -11.36
CA HIS A 14 3.35 -1.39 -10.99
C HIS A 14 2.95 -2.13 -9.70
N LEU A 15 2.61 -3.39 -9.87
CA LEU A 15 2.57 -4.55 -8.94
C LEU A 15 2.02 -4.35 -7.51
N TYR A 16 2.26 -3.23 -6.84
CA TYR A 16 1.79 -3.00 -5.46
C TYR A 16 0.31 -2.64 -5.35
N LEU A 17 -0.30 -2.06 -6.40
CA LEU A 17 -1.74 -1.76 -6.39
C LEU A 17 -2.59 -3.01 -6.64
N GLU A 18 -2.04 -4.06 -7.22
CA GLU A 18 -2.75 -5.35 -7.31
C GLU A 18 -3.15 -5.85 -5.92
N ASN A 19 -2.29 -5.69 -4.93
CA ASN A 19 -2.55 -6.08 -3.55
C ASN A 19 -3.54 -5.17 -2.81
N ILE A 20 -3.71 -3.91 -3.23
CA ILE A 20 -4.68 -2.98 -2.63
C ILE A 20 -6.04 -3.06 -3.34
N VAL A 21 -6.05 -3.22 -4.65
CA VAL A 21 -7.29 -3.24 -5.46
C VAL A 21 -7.96 -4.61 -5.42
N GLN A 22 -7.19 -5.71 -5.40
CA GLN A 22 -7.76 -7.04 -5.25
C GLN A 22 -8.57 -7.21 -3.96
N PRO A 23 -8.10 -6.74 -2.79
CA PRO A 23 -8.89 -6.76 -1.57
C PRO A 23 -10.16 -5.92 -1.64
N LEU A 24 -10.09 -4.76 -2.29
CA LEU A 24 -11.27 -3.94 -2.54
C LEU A 24 -12.25 -4.67 -3.47
N LEU A 25 -11.76 -5.29 -4.53
CA LEU A 25 -12.59 -6.08 -5.43
C LEU A 25 -13.24 -7.26 -4.70
N LEU A 26 -12.57 -7.92 -3.76
CA LEU A 26 -13.14 -8.95 -2.90
C LEU A 26 -14.26 -8.39 -2.00
N LEU A 27 -14.10 -7.20 -1.44
CA LEU A 27 -15.16 -6.52 -0.69
C LEU A 27 -16.32 -6.10 -1.57
N LEU A 28 -16.03 -5.70 -2.81
CA LEU A 28 -17.02 -5.22 -3.77
C LEU A 28 -17.72 -6.36 -4.55
N LEU A 29 -17.20 -7.60 -4.56
CA LEU A 29 -17.79 -8.76 -5.23
C LEU A 29 -19.22 -9.12 -4.76
N LEU A 30 -19.70 -8.51 -3.69
CA LEU A 30 -21.06 -8.71 -3.16
C LEU A 30 -22.10 -7.75 -3.77
N PHE A 31 -21.70 -6.80 -4.64
CA PHE A 31 -22.57 -5.71 -5.11
C PHE A 31 -22.31 -5.39 -6.59
N LEU A 32 -23.35 -4.98 -7.32
CA LEU A 32 -23.22 -4.43 -8.68
C LEU A 32 -22.49 -3.08 -8.62
N TYR A 33 -21.34 -2.94 -9.27
CA TYR A 33 -20.55 -1.71 -9.19
C TYR A 33 -19.91 -1.30 -10.51
N THR A 34 -19.60 0.00 -10.57
CA THR A 34 -18.87 0.62 -11.65
C THR A 34 -17.49 1.05 -11.14
N LEU A 35 -16.44 0.58 -11.79
CA LEU A 35 -15.06 0.98 -11.52
C LEU A 35 -14.63 2.04 -12.52
N LEU A 36 -14.33 3.25 -12.05
CA LEU A 36 -13.77 4.30 -12.88
C LEU A 36 -12.26 4.37 -12.69
N LEU A 37 -11.54 4.21 -13.78
CA LEU A 37 -10.08 4.29 -13.81
C LEU A 37 -9.64 5.50 -14.62
N PHE A 38 -8.84 6.39 -14.05
CA PHE A 38 -8.24 7.52 -14.78
C PHE A 38 -7.31 7.03 -15.89
N TYR A 39 -6.77 5.83 -15.76
CA TYR A 39 -6.00 5.16 -16.79
C TYR A 39 -6.28 3.64 -16.77
N ASN A 40 -6.65 3.09 -17.91
CA ASN A 40 -7.03 1.68 -18.08
C ASN A 40 -5.86 0.84 -18.63
N GLY A 41 -4.64 1.06 -18.18
CA GLY A 41 -3.45 0.31 -18.60
C GLY A 41 -2.80 -0.41 -17.42
N GLY A 42 -2.01 -1.43 -17.74
CA GLY A 42 -1.21 -2.18 -16.77
C GLY A 42 -1.78 -3.55 -16.39
N GLY A 43 -1.00 -4.32 -15.60
CA GLY A 43 -1.32 -5.70 -15.20
C GLY A 43 -2.61 -5.85 -14.40
N LEU A 44 -2.97 -4.81 -13.66
CA LEU A 44 -4.15 -4.82 -12.78
C LEU A 44 -5.48 -5.09 -13.51
N MET A 45 -5.59 -4.70 -14.78
CA MET A 45 -6.79 -4.96 -15.58
C MET A 45 -7.11 -6.46 -15.71
N LYS A 46 -6.09 -7.32 -15.63
CA LYS A 46 -6.26 -8.78 -15.63
C LYS A 46 -6.89 -9.33 -14.36
N SER A 47 -6.85 -8.56 -13.28
CA SER A 47 -7.37 -8.94 -11.97
C SER A 47 -8.77 -8.39 -11.70
N VAL A 48 -9.30 -7.54 -12.59
CA VAL A 48 -10.68 -7.02 -12.46
C VAL A 48 -11.66 -8.11 -12.87
N PRO A 49 -12.64 -8.49 -12.03
CA PRO A 49 -13.67 -9.46 -12.40
C PRO A 49 -14.48 -9.01 -13.62
N GLU A 50 -14.96 -9.97 -14.41
CA GLU A 50 -15.69 -9.70 -15.66
C GLU A 50 -17.04 -9.02 -15.46
N ASP A 51 -17.64 -9.19 -14.29
CA ASP A 51 -18.93 -8.60 -13.88
C ASP A 51 -18.80 -7.14 -13.43
N VAL A 52 -17.56 -6.62 -13.28
CA VAL A 52 -17.29 -5.21 -12.96
C VAL A 52 -17.35 -4.34 -14.20
N ARG A 53 -18.24 -3.38 -14.22
CA ARG A 53 -18.30 -2.38 -15.28
C ARG A 53 -17.12 -1.40 -15.16
N VAL A 54 -16.11 -1.54 -16.01
CA VAL A 54 -14.98 -0.60 -16.06
C VAL A 54 -15.30 0.55 -17.01
N ILE A 55 -15.16 1.78 -16.52
CA ILE A 55 -15.31 3.00 -17.32
C ILE A 55 -14.07 3.90 -17.20
N SER A 56 -13.85 4.71 -18.22
CA SER A 56 -12.83 5.77 -18.21
C SER A 56 -13.48 7.14 -18.17
N PRO A 57 -12.90 8.11 -17.46
CA PRO A 57 -13.37 9.48 -17.54
C PRO A 57 -13.04 10.09 -18.91
N ALA A 58 -13.58 11.29 -19.18
CA ALA A 58 -13.27 12.06 -20.37
C ALA A 58 -11.75 12.25 -20.55
N ALA A 59 -11.31 12.35 -21.80
CA ALA A 59 -9.90 12.36 -22.19
C ALA A 59 -8.95 13.24 -21.36
N PRO A 60 -9.31 14.46 -20.93
CA PRO A 60 -8.41 15.27 -20.11
C PRO A 60 -8.01 14.63 -18.77
N PHE A 61 -8.91 13.88 -18.14
CA PHE A 61 -8.66 13.29 -16.81
C PHE A 61 -7.59 12.21 -16.82
N LYS A 62 -7.39 11.51 -17.93
CA LYS A 62 -6.34 10.49 -18.06
C LYS A 62 -4.95 11.02 -17.74
N TYR A 63 -4.71 12.32 -17.97
CA TYR A 63 -3.39 12.91 -17.75
C TYR A 63 -2.97 12.95 -16.28
N TRP A 64 -3.92 12.93 -15.33
CA TRP A 64 -3.62 12.75 -13.91
C TRP A 64 -3.31 11.29 -13.56
N GLY A 65 -3.74 10.32 -14.39
CA GLY A 65 -3.54 8.87 -14.18
C GLY A 65 -2.33 8.27 -14.89
N ILE A 66 -1.71 8.96 -15.86
CA ILE A 66 -0.60 8.41 -16.65
C ILE A 66 0.77 8.92 -16.19
N THR A 67 1.79 8.08 -16.31
CA THR A 67 3.19 8.47 -16.07
C THR A 67 3.77 9.22 -17.28
N LYS A 68 5.00 9.74 -17.12
CA LYS A 68 5.74 10.30 -18.27
C LYS A 68 6.03 9.23 -19.35
N LYS A 69 6.22 7.97 -18.94
CA LYS A 69 6.48 6.85 -19.85
C LYS A 69 5.22 6.49 -20.66
N ASP A 70 4.04 6.53 -20.05
CA ASP A 70 2.76 6.21 -20.70
C ASP A 70 2.29 7.30 -21.67
N ALA A 71 2.83 8.51 -21.57
CA ALA A 71 2.56 9.59 -22.51
C ALA A 71 3.33 9.37 -23.82
N ALA A 72 2.85 8.45 -24.67
CA ALA A 72 3.57 7.97 -25.84
C ALA A 72 3.72 9.02 -26.97
N THR A 73 2.72 9.89 -27.17
CA THR A 73 2.74 10.90 -28.26
C THR A 73 3.19 12.27 -27.77
N PHE A 74 3.71 13.11 -28.67
CA PHE A 74 4.08 14.49 -28.38
C PHE A 74 2.89 15.28 -27.79
N GLY A 75 1.69 15.15 -28.38
CA GLY A 75 0.48 15.81 -27.90
C GLY A 75 0.10 15.37 -26.47
N SER A 76 0.22 14.07 -26.15
CA SER A 76 -0.06 13.57 -24.80
C SER A 76 0.98 14.07 -23.78
N ARG A 77 2.26 14.16 -24.17
CA ARG A 77 3.32 14.74 -23.31
C ARG A 77 3.08 16.22 -23.04
N ALA A 78 2.73 16.99 -24.08
CA ALA A 78 2.43 18.41 -23.96
C ALA A 78 1.20 18.67 -23.08
N ALA A 79 0.10 17.93 -23.30
CA ALA A 79 -1.10 18.05 -22.50
C ALA A 79 -0.85 17.68 -21.01
N ARG A 80 -0.13 16.58 -20.78
CA ARG A 80 0.26 16.18 -19.42
C ARG A 80 1.14 17.24 -18.74
N ALA A 81 2.12 17.79 -19.47
CA ALA A 81 2.98 18.85 -18.96
C ALA A 81 2.18 20.12 -18.62
N PHE A 82 1.22 20.50 -19.48
CA PHE A 82 0.31 21.61 -19.24
C PHE A 82 -0.48 21.44 -17.94
N PHE A 83 -1.18 20.29 -17.77
CA PHE A 83 -1.94 20.03 -16.54
C PHE A 83 -1.05 19.92 -15.31
N ALA A 84 0.17 19.38 -15.45
CA ALA A 84 1.13 19.35 -14.35
C ALA A 84 1.59 20.77 -13.93
N ALA A 85 1.86 21.65 -14.90
CA ALA A 85 2.21 23.05 -14.64
C ALA A 85 1.04 23.79 -13.98
N MET A 86 -0.17 23.65 -14.52
CA MET A 86 -1.38 24.22 -13.95
C MET A 86 -1.62 23.75 -12.51
N THR A 87 -1.43 22.47 -12.23
CA THR A 87 -1.55 21.92 -10.87
C THR A 87 -0.52 22.55 -9.93
N ARG A 88 0.73 22.68 -10.38
CA ARG A 88 1.81 23.24 -9.57
C ARG A 88 1.59 24.71 -9.23
N VAL A 89 1.09 25.50 -10.20
CA VAL A 89 0.92 26.96 -10.04
C VAL A 89 -0.39 27.30 -9.32
N PHE A 90 -1.50 26.70 -9.74
CA PHE A 90 -2.85 27.07 -9.29
C PHE A 90 -3.49 26.05 -8.34
N GLY A 91 -2.82 24.91 -8.15
CA GLY A 91 -3.33 23.80 -7.37
C GLY A 91 -4.20 22.82 -8.18
N ARG A 92 -4.30 21.59 -7.67
CA ARG A 92 -4.99 20.46 -8.33
C ARG A 92 -6.45 20.78 -8.64
N GLY A 93 -7.19 21.37 -7.71
CA GLY A 93 -8.61 21.70 -7.91
C GLY A 93 -8.86 22.67 -9.06
N ALA A 94 -8.01 23.68 -9.24
CA ALA A 94 -8.12 24.61 -10.36
C ALA A 94 -7.81 23.91 -11.69
N ALA A 95 -6.77 23.08 -11.72
CA ALA A 95 -6.41 22.32 -12.92
C ALA A 95 -7.50 21.32 -13.33
N LEU A 96 -8.11 20.61 -12.38
CA LEU A 96 -9.23 19.67 -12.65
C LEU A 96 -10.46 20.40 -13.19
N ARG A 97 -10.77 21.61 -12.72
CA ARG A 97 -11.91 22.41 -13.22
C ARG A 97 -11.83 22.68 -14.72
N LEU A 98 -10.63 22.78 -15.30
CA LEU A 98 -10.45 22.91 -16.75
C LEU A 98 -10.91 21.65 -17.51
N ALA A 99 -10.87 20.48 -16.88
CA ALA A 99 -11.32 19.23 -17.46
C ALA A 99 -12.84 18.97 -17.27
N TYR A 100 -13.49 19.64 -16.30
CA TYR A 100 -14.89 19.40 -15.96
C TYR A 100 -15.88 19.64 -17.11
N PRO A 101 -15.72 20.61 -18.02
CA PRO A 101 -16.64 20.79 -19.15
C PRO A 101 -16.71 19.57 -20.08
N PHE A 102 -15.66 18.75 -20.12
CA PHE A 102 -15.59 17.55 -20.95
C PHE A 102 -16.21 16.32 -20.29
N GLN A 103 -16.48 16.38 -18.99
CA GLN A 103 -16.99 15.27 -18.21
C GLN A 103 -18.44 15.49 -17.81
N LYS A 104 -19.35 14.70 -18.36
CA LYS A 104 -20.73 14.64 -17.89
C LYS A 104 -20.77 14.10 -16.47
N LYS A 105 -21.74 14.53 -15.68
CA LYS A 105 -22.00 13.93 -14.38
C LYS A 105 -22.38 12.47 -14.55
N LEU A 106 -21.91 11.66 -13.64
CA LEU A 106 -22.22 10.23 -13.54
C LEU A 106 -23.28 10.08 -12.44
N CYS A 107 -24.44 9.56 -12.80
CA CYS A 107 -25.62 9.50 -11.93
C CYS A 107 -26.11 8.06 -11.77
N GLY A 108 -27.00 7.83 -10.78
CA GLY A 108 -27.62 6.54 -10.55
C GLY A 108 -26.82 5.61 -9.64
N TYR A 109 -26.08 6.19 -8.70
CA TYR A 109 -25.31 5.45 -7.70
C TYR A 109 -25.85 5.71 -6.30
N ASP A 110 -25.96 4.67 -5.49
CA ASP A 110 -26.28 4.79 -4.07
C ASP A 110 -25.04 5.21 -3.27
N VAL A 111 -23.89 4.61 -3.59
CA VAL A 111 -22.61 4.89 -2.92
C VAL A 111 -21.52 5.20 -3.93
N ALA A 112 -20.80 6.29 -3.72
CA ALA A 112 -19.60 6.64 -4.49
C ALA A 112 -18.36 6.66 -3.61
N ILE A 113 -17.36 5.87 -4.01
CA ILE A 113 -16.12 5.69 -3.25
C ILE A 113 -14.94 6.31 -4.00
N SER A 114 -14.20 7.18 -3.34
CA SER A 114 -12.86 7.59 -3.76
C SER A 114 -11.83 6.72 -3.03
N PHE A 115 -11.16 5.86 -3.76
CA PHE A 115 -10.19 4.93 -3.17
C PHE A 115 -8.76 5.48 -3.19
N LEU A 116 -8.61 6.78 -3.04
CA LEU A 116 -7.31 7.44 -2.97
C LEU A 116 -7.38 8.68 -2.08
N HIS A 117 -6.44 8.80 -1.14
CA HIS A 117 -6.30 9.99 -0.31
C HIS A 117 -5.82 11.21 -1.13
N SER A 118 -6.11 12.42 -0.62
CA SER A 118 -5.58 13.65 -1.21
C SER A 118 -4.13 13.87 -0.77
N GLY A 119 -3.22 14.00 -1.73
CA GLY A 119 -1.86 14.50 -1.50
C GLY A 119 -1.83 16.02 -1.30
N ALA A 120 -0.64 16.61 -1.25
CA ALA A 120 -0.49 18.07 -1.17
C ALA A 120 -1.22 18.77 -2.34
N ARG A 121 -1.60 20.04 -2.13
CA ARG A 121 -2.43 20.79 -3.08
C ARG A 121 -1.82 20.90 -4.48
N ASP A 122 -0.50 20.99 -4.55
CA ASP A 122 0.30 21.10 -5.77
C ASP A 122 0.75 19.76 -6.36
N THR A 123 0.40 18.65 -5.69
CA THR A 123 0.70 17.31 -6.19
C THR A 123 -0.12 17.03 -7.45
N PHE A 124 0.57 16.77 -8.56
CA PHE A 124 -0.05 16.53 -9.85
C PHE A 124 -0.91 15.27 -9.85
N TYR A 125 -0.43 14.22 -9.19
CA TYR A 125 -1.17 12.98 -9.07
C TYR A 125 -2.27 13.07 -8.01
N GLY A 126 -3.41 12.42 -8.28
CA GLY A 126 -4.60 12.50 -7.42
C GLY A 126 -5.80 13.04 -8.17
N GLY A 127 -6.79 13.55 -7.43
CA GLY A 127 -8.00 14.12 -8.00
C GLY A 127 -9.21 13.20 -7.97
N CYS A 128 -9.07 11.96 -7.46
CA CYS A 128 -10.21 11.05 -7.25
C CYS A 128 -11.24 11.66 -6.29
N ASN A 129 -10.77 12.29 -5.21
CA ASN A 129 -11.65 12.94 -4.24
C ASN A 129 -12.47 14.06 -4.89
N GLU A 130 -11.81 14.96 -5.58
CA GLU A 130 -12.47 16.07 -6.30
C GLU A 130 -13.40 15.53 -7.38
N PHE A 131 -13.00 14.50 -8.12
CA PHE A 131 -13.84 13.89 -9.16
C PHE A 131 -15.11 13.29 -8.58
N VAL A 132 -15.02 12.47 -7.52
CA VAL A 132 -16.18 11.87 -6.85
C VAL A 132 -17.10 12.95 -6.29
N LEU A 133 -16.56 13.98 -5.67
CA LEU A 133 -17.35 15.06 -5.10
C LEU A 133 -18.07 15.90 -6.15
N ASP A 134 -17.43 16.17 -7.29
CA ASP A 134 -17.92 17.17 -8.25
C ASP A 134 -18.55 16.53 -9.50
N ARG A 135 -18.27 15.28 -9.82
CA ARG A 135 -18.71 14.60 -11.07
C ARG A 135 -19.51 13.34 -10.88
N VAL A 136 -19.67 12.86 -9.63
CA VAL A 136 -20.52 11.69 -9.34
C VAL A 136 -21.69 12.12 -8.46
N GLU A 137 -22.90 11.74 -8.84
CA GLU A 137 -24.11 11.87 -8.02
C GLU A 137 -24.36 10.53 -7.32
N ALA A 138 -24.36 10.55 -6.00
CA ALA A 138 -24.61 9.40 -5.15
C ALA A 138 -25.24 9.87 -3.84
N GLU A 139 -26.01 8.99 -3.19
CA GLU A 139 -26.65 9.27 -1.89
C GLU A 139 -25.58 9.38 -0.79
N LYS A 140 -24.53 8.56 -0.87
CA LYS A 140 -23.44 8.52 0.10
C LYS A 140 -22.08 8.60 -0.61
N LYS A 141 -21.20 9.48 -0.16
CA LYS A 141 -19.84 9.64 -0.70
C LYS A 141 -18.80 9.31 0.36
N ILE A 142 -17.89 8.39 0.02
CA ILE A 142 -16.89 7.84 0.94
C ILE A 142 -15.50 8.05 0.33
N THR A 143 -14.50 8.35 1.16
CA THR A 143 -13.10 8.37 0.74
C THR A 143 -12.25 7.47 1.62
N PHE A 144 -11.16 6.91 1.05
CA PHE A 144 -10.22 6.07 1.74
C PHE A 144 -8.87 6.76 1.97
N LEU A 145 -8.26 6.47 3.12
CA LEU A 145 -6.92 6.90 3.50
C LEU A 145 -5.99 5.68 3.53
N HIS A 146 -4.95 5.71 2.69
CA HIS A 146 -3.94 4.65 2.57
C HIS A 146 -2.53 5.15 2.89
N CYS A 147 -2.40 6.16 3.74
CA CYS A 147 -1.11 6.75 4.10
C CYS A 147 -1.12 7.27 5.53
N ASP A 148 0.05 7.41 6.11
CA ASP A 148 0.26 8.24 7.31
C ASP A 148 0.13 9.71 6.90
N TYR A 149 -1.08 10.26 7.10
CA TYR A 149 -1.46 11.57 6.57
C TYR A 149 -0.68 12.74 7.19
N GLU A 150 -0.24 12.58 8.43
CA GLU A 150 0.61 13.54 9.12
C GLU A 150 1.99 13.60 8.44
N ARG A 151 2.60 12.43 8.18
CA ARG A 151 3.95 12.35 7.60
C ARG A 151 4.04 12.79 6.14
N ILE A 152 3.00 12.59 5.34
CA ILE A 152 3.02 13.05 3.95
C ILE A 152 2.88 14.57 3.82
N GLY A 153 2.62 15.29 4.92
CA GLY A 153 2.54 16.74 4.93
C GLY A 153 1.40 17.31 4.06
N ALA A 154 0.34 16.54 3.85
CA ALA A 154 -0.76 16.94 2.97
C ALA A 154 -1.87 17.72 3.70
N ALA A 155 -1.75 17.92 5.01
CA ALA A 155 -2.70 18.69 5.80
C ALA A 155 -2.73 20.15 5.31
N SER A 156 -3.91 20.60 4.93
CA SER A 156 -4.16 21.98 4.48
C SER A 156 -5.64 22.27 4.56
N GLU A 157 -6.02 23.56 4.64
CA GLU A 157 -7.44 23.95 4.62
C GLU A 157 -8.13 23.54 3.31
N TYR A 158 -7.40 23.52 2.20
CA TYR A 158 -7.92 22.99 0.94
C TYR A 158 -8.34 21.51 1.07
N ASN A 159 -7.47 20.66 1.61
CA ASN A 159 -7.78 19.24 1.78
C ASN A 159 -8.83 19.01 2.87
N ALA A 160 -8.80 19.77 3.97
CA ALA A 160 -9.84 19.74 4.99
C ALA A 160 -11.22 20.06 4.38
N GLY A 161 -11.30 21.10 3.52
CA GLY A 161 -12.50 21.43 2.77
C GLY A 161 -13.00 20.32 1.86
N ILE A 162 -12.09 19.52 1.27
CA ILE A 162 -12.45 18.32 0.50
C ILE A 162 -13.02 17.24 1.41
N TYR A 163 -12.32 16.88 2.50
CA TYR A 163 -12.73 15.81 3.39
C TYR A 163 -14.06 16.12 4.13
N ARG A 164 -14.31 17.38 4.46
CA ARG A 164 -15.60 17.83 5.05
C ARG A 164 -16.82 17.51 4.18
N ARG A 165 -16.64 17.45 2.86
CA ARG A 165 -17.71 17.16 1.88
C ARG A 165 -18.06 15.69 1.73
N PHE A 166 -17.21 14.78 2.22
CA PHE A 166 -17.52 13.35 2.27
C PHE A 166 -18.41 13.03 3.46
N ASP A 167 -19.30 12.05 3.28
CA ASP A 167 -20.15 11.54 4.36
C ASP A 167 -19.34 10.69 5.33
N MET A 168 -18.43 9.86 4.81
CA MET A 168 -17.55 9.01 5.61
C MET A 168 -16.11 9.01 5.06
N ILE A 169 -15.16 8.81 5.98
CA ILE A 169 -13.72 8.68 5.71
C ILE A 169 -13.28 7.35 6.30
N ALA A 170 -12.73 6.47 5.47
CA ALA A 170 -12.24 5.16 5.88
C ALA A 170 -10.70 5.16 5.95
N ALA A 171 -10.12 4.92 7.11
CA ALA A 171 -8.69 4.71 7.29
C ALA A 171 -8.39 3.21 7.26
N CYS A 172 -7.26 2.81 6.68
CA CYS A 172 -6.89 1.40 6.53
C CYS A 172 -6.36 0.74 7.83
N SER A 173 -6.15 1.53 8.89
CA SER A 173 -5.70 1.07 10.22
C SER A 173 -6.05 2.11 11.28
N GLU A 174 -6.05 1.73 12.56
CA GLU A 174 -6.26 2.70 13.64
C GLU A 174 -5.13 3.73 13.70
N GLY A 175 -3.88 3.29 13.52
CA GLY A 175 -2.75 4.23 13.45
C GLY A 175 -2.85 5.21 12.28
N CYS A 176 -3.39 4.78 11.12
CA CYS A 176 -3.69 5.68 10.01
C CYS A 176 -4.79 6.69 10.37
N ARG A 177 -5.85 6.23 11.06
CA ARG A 177 -6.94 7.08 11.56
C ARG A 177 -6.43 8.12 12.56
N GLU A 178 -5.66 7.69 13.55
CA GLU A 178 -5.07 8.59 14.54
C GLU A 178 -4.14 9.63 13.92
N ALA A 179 -3.25 9.21 13.00
CA ALA A 179 -2.37 10.12 12.28
C ALA A 179 -3.15 11.18 11.47
N PHE A 180 -4.27 10.79 10.87
CA PHE A 180 -5.15 11.71 10.17
C PHE A 180 -5.85 12.68 11.14
N LEU A 181 -6.37 12.18 12.27
CA LEU A 181 -7.10 12.99 13.24
C LEU A 181 -6.18 13.92 14.07
N ARG A 182 -4.88 13.65 14.17
CA ARG A 182 -3.94 14.62 14.74
C ARG A 182 -3.86 15.92 13.95
N VAL A 183 -4.08 15.85 12.64
CA VAL A 183 -4.00 17.04 11.75
C VAL A 183 -5.38 17.54 11.29
N MET A 184 -6.43 16.76 11.45
CA MET A 184 -7.83 17.08 11.10
C MET A 184 -8.81 16.57 12.17
N PRO A 185 -8.71 17.04 13.41
CA PRO A 185 -9.49 16.50 14.54
C PRO A 185 -11.00 16.73 14.40
N GLU A 186 -11.43 17.74 13.67
CA GLU A 186 -12.84 18.04 13.42
C GLU A 186 -13.55 16.98 12.58
N LEU A 187 -12.82 16.07 11.94
CA LEU A 187 -13.37 15.00 11.12
C LEU A 187 -13.57 13.67 11.88
N ALA A 188 -13.34 13.66 13.21
CA ALA A 188 -13.40 12.45 14.02
C ALA A 188 -14.74 11.70 13.91
N ALA A 189 -15.87 12.44 13.92
CA ALA A 189 -17.21 11.86 13.91
C ALA A 189 -17.52 11.06 12.63
N LYS A 190 -16.82 11.31 11.52
CA LYS A 190 -17.03 10.62 10.24
C LYS A 190 -15.82 9.79 9.78
N THR A 191 -14.79 9.65 10.61
CA THR A 191 -13.62 8.84 10.29
C THR A 191 -13.68 7.51 11.02
N THR A 192 -13.71 6.42 10.27
CA THR A 192 -13.74 5.05 10.79
C THR A 192 -12.58 4.22 10.23
N VAL A 193 -12.38 3.01 10.78
CA VAL A 193 -11.36 2.08 10.29
C VAL A 193 -12.00 0.98 9.46
N VAL A 194 -11.44 0.77 8.27
CA VAL A 194 -11.75 -0.35 7.39
C VAL A 194 -10.43 -1.02 7.00
N PRO A 195 -10.06 -2.11 7.65
CA PRO A 195 -8.80 -2.81 7.36
C PRO A 195 -8.71 -3.28 5.92
N ASN A 196 -7.48 -3.43 5.43
CA ASN A 196 -7.23 -4.02 4.12
C ASN A 196 -7.65 -5.49 4.10
N CYS A 197 -8.15 -5.98 2.96
CA CYS A 197 -8.42 -7.39 2.70
C CYS A 197 -7.26 -8.05 1.94
N HIS A 198 -7.21 -9.38 1.98
CA HIS A 198 -6.22 -10.16 1.26
C HIS A 198 -6.87 -11.37 0.59
N ASP A 199 -6.40 -11.75 -0.57
CA ASP A 199 -6.71 -13.05 -1.16
C ASP A 199 -5.77 -14.12 -0.58
N TYR A 200 -6.02 -14.49 0.67
CA TYR A 200 -5.21 -15.48 1.37
C TYR A 200 -5.16 -16.85 0.68
N ALA A 201 -6.19 -17.21 -0.08
CA ALA A 201 -6.21 -18.46 -0.84
C ALA A 201 -5.23 -18.40 -2.01
N LYS A 202 -5.26 -17.31 -2.77
CA LYS A 202 -4.33 -17.05 -3.87
C LYS A 202 -2.89 -16.96 -3.38
N ILE A 203 -2.62 -16.23 -2.30
CA ILE A 203 -1.29 -16.08 -1.69
C ILE A 203 -0.70 -17.46 -1.37
N ARG A 204 -1.45 -18.31 -0.66
CA ARG A 204 -1.00 -19.67 -0.33
C ARG A 204 -0.78 -20.53 -1.57
N SER A 205 -1.71 -20.48 -2.53
CA SER A 205 -1.58 -21.21 -3.79
C SER A 205 -0.34 -20.80 -4.58
N MET A 206 -0.04 -19.50 -4.66
CA MET A 206 1.14 -19.01 -5.35
C MET A 206 2.44 -19.42 -4.65
N ALA A 207 2.47 -19.43 -3.31
CA ALA A 207 3.63 -19.90 -2.56
C ALA A 207 3.95 -21.39 -2.77
N GLU A 208 2.91 -22.22 -3.06
CA GLU A 208 3.09 -23.66 -3.36
C GLU A 208 3.55 -23.90 -4.80
N ARG A 209 3.18 -23.04 -5.75
CA ARG A 209 3.55 -23.22 -7.17
C ARG A 209 5.04 -23.00 -7.42
N GLU A 210 5.65 -22.09 -6.71
CA GLU A 210 7.05 -21.72 -6.86
C GLU A 210 7.74 -21.76 -5.48
N PRO A 211 7.96 -22.98 -4.94
CA PRO A 211 8.57 -23.11 -3.64
C PRO A 211 10.05 -22.74 -3.70
N GLU A 212 10.48 -21.94 -2.75
CA GLU A 212 11.87 -21.54 -2.59
C GLU A 212 12.54 -22.31 -1.45
N THR A 213 13.86 -22.33 -1.47
CA THR A 213 14.64 -23.04 -0.45
C THR A 213 15.33 -22.04 0.46
N ALA A 214 15.19 -22.25 1.76
CA ALA A 214 15.94 -21.53 2.78
C ALA A 214 17.43 -21.89 2.75
N ALA A 215 18.30 -20.94 3.02
CA ALA A 215 19.71 -21.22 3.25
C ALA A 215 19.86 -22.01 4.56
N LYS A 216 20.73 -23.03 4.56
CA LYS A 216 21.01 -23.81 5.75
C LYS A 216 21.91 -23.01 6.70
N ASP A 217 21.73 -23.26 7.99
CA ASP A 217 22.59 -22.76 9.08
C ASP A 217 22.68 -21.23 9.21
N ARG A 218 21.76 -20.50 8.56
CA ARG A 218 21.63 -19.03 8.65
C ARG A 218 20.20 -18.63 8.89
N LEU A 219 19.98 -17.51 9.56
CA LEU A 219 18.65 -16.91 9.68
C LEU A 219 18.22 -16.33 8.31
N ASN A 220 17.15 -16.88 7.73
CA ASN A 220 16.63 -16.44 6.44
C ASN A 220 15.65 -15.29 6.64
N ILE A 221 16.06 -14.11 6.21
CA ILE A 221 15.27 -12.89 6.27
C ILE A 221 14.82 -12.52 4.86
N VAL A 222 13.56 -12.11 4.72
CA VAL A 222 13.03 -11.56 3.46
C VAL A 222 12.45 -10.17 3.70
N THR A 223 12.64 -9.27 2.74
CA THR A 223 11.89 -8.03 2.61
C THR A 223 11.26 -7.98 1.23
N VAL A 224 9.97 -7.67 1.18
CA VAL A 224 9.23 -7.43 -0.08
C VAL A 224 8.73 -6.00 -0.05
N ALA A 225 9.40 -5.11 -0.76
CA ALA A 225 9.09 -3.70 -0.75
C ALA A 225 9.65 -2.97 -1.98
N ARG A 226 9.03 -1.85 -2.34
CA ARG A 226 9.61 -0.92 -3.30
C ARG A 226 10.88 -0.27 -2.71
N PHE A 227 11.90 -0.05 -3.52
CA PHE A 227 13.12 0.64 -3.09
C PHE A 227 12.90 2.16 -3.08
N GLY A 228 12.18 2.63 -2.07
CA GLY A 228 11.92 4.04 -1.77
C GLY A 228 12.42 4.39 -0.38
N LYS A 229 12.71 5.68 -0.15
CA LYS A 229 13.24 6.20 1.13
C LYS A 229 12.38 5.81 2.32
N GLU A 230 11.05 5.80 2.12
CA GLU A 230 10.07 5.44 3.14
C GLU A 230 10.14 3.97 3.54
N LYS A 231 10.66 3.09 2.66
CA LYS A 231 10.77 1.64 2.91
C LYS A 231 12.06 1.24 3.66
N GLY A 232 13.03 2.13 3.75
CA GLY A 232 14.19 1.96 4.61
C GLY A 232 15.13 0.82 4.26
N ILE A 233 15.20 0.38 2.99
CA ILE A 233 16.04 -0.74 2.54
C ILE A 233 17.51 -0.50 2.88
N LEU A 234 18.03 0.70 2.62
CA LEU A 234 19.43 1.03 2.87
C LEU A 234 19.81 0.87 4.34
N ARG A 235 18.91 1.25 5.26
CA ARG A 235 19.20 1.09 6.70
C ARG A 235 19.15 -0.37 7.16
N ALA A 236 18.32 -1.21 6.51
CA ALA A 236 18.32 -2.65 6.77
C ALA A 236 19.62 -3.30 6.30
N VAL A 237 20.13 -2.91 5.11
CA VAL A 237 21.43 -3.39 4.62
C VAL A 237 22.55 -2.97 5.57
N ARG A 238 22.55 -1.72 6.08
CA ARG A 238 23.54 -1.28 7.09
C ARG A 238 23.45 -2.08 8.38
N ALA A 239 22.24 -2.34 8.87
CA ALA A 239 22.01 -3.16 10.07
C ALA A 239 22.57 -4.58 9.90
N VAL A 240 22.41 -5.17 8.70
CA VAL A 240 22.96 -6.50 8.38
C VAL A 240 24.51 -6.45 8.29
N ALA A 241 25.10 -5.38 7.75
CA ALA A 241 26.55 -5.20 7.75
C ALA A 241 27.13 -5.22 9.17
N GLU A 242 26.54 -4.44 10.08
CA GLU A 242 26.96 -4.40 11.49
C GLU A 242 26.78 -5.74 12.22
N LEU A 243 25.81 -6.58 11.83
CA LEU A 243 25.67 -7.95 12.34
C LEU A 243 26.81 -8.85 11.87
N GLY A 244 27.20 -8.74 10.59
CA GLY A 244 28.34 -9.48 10.02
C GLY A 244 29.66 -9.16 10.73
N GLU A 245 29.93 -7.89 11.03
CA GLU A 245 31.10 -7.46 11.83
C GLU A 245 31.14 -8.08 13.22
N ARG A 246 30.00 -8.49 13.76
CA ARG A 246 29.85 -9.19 15.06
C ARG A 246 29.81 -10.71 14.94
N GLY A 247 30.14 -11.24 13.76
CA GLY A 247 30.13 -12.69 13.50
C GLY A 247 28.74 -13.32 13.48
N LYS A 248 27.70 -12.53 13.21
CA LYS A 248 26.30 -13.01 13.10
C LYS A 248 25.96 -13.23 11.64
N GLU A 249 25.63 -14.46 11.27
CA GLU A 249 25.33 -14.83 9.89
C GLU A 249 23.84 -14.86 9.61
N VAL A 250 23.43 -14.13 8.58
CA VAL A 250 22.07 -14.10 8.05
C VAL A 250 22.09 -14.33 6.53
N CYS A 251 20.96 -14.76 5.96
CA CYS A 251 20.71 -14.74 4.53
C CYS A 251 19.55 -13.75 4.30
N TYR A 252 19.86 -12.58 3.78
CA TYR A 252 18.87 -11.53 3.59
C TYR A 252 18.53 -11.36 2.12
N ARG A 253 17.28 -11.69 1.76
CA ARG A 253 16.73 -11.56 0.41
C ARG A 253 15.82 -10.35 0.34
N ILE A 254 16.02 -9.47 -0.66
CA ILE A 254 15.23 -8.26 -0.87
C ILE A 254 14.59 -8.33 -2.24
N ILE A 255 13.25 -8.31 -2.26
CA ILE A 255 12.43 -8.40 -3.47
C ILE A 255 11.76 -7.04 -3.72
N GLY A 256 11.93 -6.52 -4.91
CA GLY A 256 11.37 -5.27 -5.38
C GLY A 256 12.34 -4.48 -6.24
N ASP A 257 11.87 -3.31 -6.68
CA ASP A 257 12.66 -2.35 -7.46
C ASP A 257 12.27 -0.92 -7.04
N GLY A 258 13.02 0.07 -7.47
CA GLY A 258 12.71 1.48 -7.19
C GLY A 258 13.93 2.38 -7.25
N ALA A 259 13.70 3.64 -6.84
CA ALA A 259 14.70 4.71 -6.99
C ALA A 259 16.02 4.45 -6.24
N GLU A 260 15.97 3.73 -5.11
CA GLU A 260 17.15 3.43 -4.28
C GLU A 260 17.81 2.08 -4.63
N TYR A 261 17.35 1.35 -5.66
CA TYR A 261 17.90 0.03 -5.99
C TYR A 261 19.41 0.07 -6.30
N SER A 262 19.83 1.03 -7.13
CA SER A 262 21.24 1.18 -7.49
C SER A 262 22.12 1.57 -6.28
N GLU A 263 21.60 2.38 -5.37
CA GLU A 263 22.30 2.77 -4.14
C GLU A 263 22.42 1.56 -3.18
N ALA A 264 21.37 0.76 -3.06
CA ALA A 264 21.41 -0.48 -2.29
C ALA A 264 22.44 -1.48 -2.84
N ALA A 265 22.50 -1.65 -4.16
CA ALA A 265 23.49 -2.51 -4.81
C ALA A 265 24.91 -2.03 -4.58
N ALA A 266 25.15 -0.72 -4.66
CA ALA A 266 26.45 -0.14 -4.35
C ALA A 266 26.84 -0.33 -2.87
N LEU A 267 25.88 -0.19 -1.96
CA LEU A 267 26.09 -0.41 -0.52
C LEU A 267 26.44 -1.88 -0.21
N VAL A 268 25.71 -2.84 -0.78
CA VAL A 268 25.98 -4.28 -0.63
C VAL A 268 27.41 -4.59 -1.05
N LYS A 269 27.82 -4.11 -2.24
CA LYS A 269 29.17 -4.32 -2.77
C LYS A 269 30.25 -3.65 -1.90
N SER A 270 30.06 -2.40 -1.51
CA SER A 270 31.07 -1.67 -0.72
C SER A 270 31.25 -2.21 0.70
N ALA A 271 30.23 -2.88 1.23
CA ALA A 271 30.25 -3.53 2.54
C ALA A 271 30.68 -5.01 2.48
N GLY A 272 30.96 -5.57 1.29
CA GLY A 272 31.35 -6.97 1.12
C GLY A 272 30.25 -7.96 1.51
N LEU A 273 28.99 -7.64 1.20
CA LEU A 273 27.81 -8.41 1.62
C LEU A 273 27.21 -9.28 0.51
N GLU A 274 27.91 -9.50 -0.62
CA GLU A 274 27.37 -10.18 -1.80
C GLU A 274 26.92 -11.62 -1.50
N ASP A 275 27.53 -12.29 -0.52
CA ASP A 275 27.18 -13.64 -0.05
C ASP A 275 26.14 -13.64 1.10
N THR A 276 25.67 -12.46 1.51
CA THR A 276 24.77 -12.27 2.65
C THR A 276 23.46 -11.60 2.25
N VAL A 277 23.51 -10.56 1.39
CA VAL A 277 22.38 -9.75 0.96
C VAL A 277 22.13 -9.94 -0.53
N PHE A 278 20.98 -10.45 -0.88
CA PHE A 278 20.60 -10.77 -2.26
C PHE A 278 19.49 -9.83 -2.74
N LEU A 279 19.81 -8.93 -3.68
CA LEU A 279 18.86 -8.05 -4.33
C LEU A 279 18.24 -8.80 -5.52
N LEU A 280 17.01 -9.28 -5.38
CA LEU A 280 16.39 -10.19 -6.34
C LEU A 280 15.63 -9.45 -7.47
N GLY A 281 15.51 -8.11 -7.37
CA GLY A 281 14.68 -7.34 -8.29
C GLY A 281 13.19 -7.60 -8.07
N GLU A 282 12.37 -7.09 -8.98
CA GLU A 282 10.93 -7.28 -8.95
C GLU A 282 10.57 -8.74 -9.30
N ARG A 283 9.64 -9.34 -8.55
CA ARG A 283 9.13 -10.70 -8.78
C ARG A 283 7.61 -10.69 -8.83
N GLU A 284 7.03 -11.35 -9.83
CA GLU A 284 5.57 -11.53 -9.92
C GLU A 284 5.03 -12.37 -8.75
N ASN A 285 5.84 -13.34 -8.29
CA ASN A 285 5.49 -14.20 -7.17
C ASN A 285 6.56 -14.15 -6.07
N PRO A 286 6.39 -13.29 -5.05
CA PRO A 286 7.31 -13.24 -3.91
C PRO A 286 6.99 -14.27 -2.82
N TYR A 287 5.85 -14.96 -2.92
CA TYR A 287 5.30 -15.72 -1.79
C TYR A 287 6.07 -17.00 -1.49
N GLY A 288 6.73 -17.60 -2.47
CA GLY A 288 7.66 -18.71 -2.24
C GLY A 288 8.83 -18.32 -1.34
N TYR A 289 9.43 -17.15 -1.61
CA TYR A 289 10.49 -16.58 -0.78
C TYR A 289 10.01 -16.22 0.63
N MET A 290 8.82 -15.63 0.74
CA MET A 290 8.23 -15.30 2.03
C MET A 290 7.99 -16.57 2.87
N LYS A 291 7.43 -17.61 2.25
CA LYS A 291 7.16 -18.89 2.92
C LYS A 291 8.43 -19.62 3.37
N ALA A 292 9.50 -19.55 2.58
CA ALA A 292 10.79 -20.16 2.89
C ALA A 292 11.59 -19.39 3.96
N ALA A 293 11.27 -18.12 4.21
CA ALA A 293 11.97 -17.31 5.18
C ALA A 293 11.64 -17.69 6.62
N ASP A 294 12.57 -17.37 7.51
CA ASP A 294 12.36 -17.43 8.95
C ASP A 294 11.69 -16.18 9.49
N LEU A 295 11.90 -15.06 8.79
CA LEU A 295 11.45 -13.74 9.20
C LEU A 295 11.16 -12.85 7.99
N LEU A 296 10.00 -12.19 7.98
CA LEU A 296 9.76 -11.01 7.16
C LEU A 296 10.26 -9.78 7.92
N LEU A 297 11.19 -9.02 7.31
CA LEU A 297 11.65 -7.74 7.84
C LEU A 297 10.96 -6.58 7.10
N ILE A 298 10.34 -5.67 7.86
CA ILE A 298 9.77 -4.43 7.35
C ILE A 298 10.53 -3.26 7.97
N PRO A 299 11.60 -2.78 7.31
CA PRO A 299 12.47 -1.75 7.86
C PRO A 299 11.95 -0.33 7.58
N SER A 300 10.65 -0.16 7.38
CA SER A 300 10.07 1.09 6.88
C SER A 300 10.18 2.24 7.87
N VAL A 301 10.41 3.43 7.33
CA VAL A 301 10.38 4.69 8.10
C VAL A 301 8.94 5.08 8.44
N SER A 302 8.01 4.77 7.52
CA SER A 302 6.59 5.08 7.66
C SER A 302 5.74 4.04 6.93
N GLU A 303 4.68 3.59 7.57
CA GLU A 303 3.66 2.70 7.01
C GLU A 303 2.29 3.07 7.58
N ALA A 304 1.26 2.96 6.74
CA ALA A 304 -0.12 3.12 7.18
C ALA A 304 -0.80 1.77 7.51
N ALA A 305 -0.65 0.80 6.63
CA ALA A 305 -1.11 -0.59 6.81
C ALA A 305 -0.40 -1.50 5.77
N PRO A 306 0.83 -1.95 6.04
CA PRO A 306 1.59 -2.72 5.07
C PRO A 306 0.96 -4.09 4.81
N MET A 307 0.56 -4.33 3.56
CA MET A 307 -0.12 -5.56 3.12
C MET A 307 0.71 -6.81 3.38
N VAL A 308 2.02 -6.72 3.25
CA VAL A 308 2.96 -7.83 3.41
C VAL A 308 2.91 -8.48 4.81
N ILE A 309 2.36 -7.80 5.83
CA ILE A 309 2.16 -8.37 7.17
C ILE A 309 1.14 -9.52 7.12
N GLY A 310 -0.05 -9.25 6.58
CA GLY A 310 -1.11 -10.25 6.41
C GLY A 310 -0.69 -11.37 5.46
N GLU A 311 0.04 -11.03 4.39
CA GLU A 311 0.60 -11.99 3.43
C GLU A 311 1.56 -12.97 4.15
N ALA A 312 2.55 -12.46 4.89
CA ALA A 312 3.50 -13.28 5.63
C ALA A 312 2.83 -14.13 6.72
N ALA A 313 1.93 -13.53 7.49
CA ALA A 313 1.17 -14.24 8.52
C ALA A 313 0.38 -15.43 7.93
N SER A 314 -0.23 -15.24 6.73
CA SER A 314 -0.97 -16.30 6.04
C SER A 314 -0.09 -17.48 5.58
N LEU A 315 1.20 -17.23 5.39
CA LEU A 315 2.22 -18.20 5.01
C LEU A 315 2.93 -18.83 6.21
N GLY A 316 2.65 -18.37 7.43
CA GLY A 316 3.28 -18.83 8.65
C GLY A 316 4.65 -18.20 8.91
N THR A 317 4.95 -17.07 8.28
CA THR A 317 6.22 -16.34 8.42
C THR A 317 6.04 -15.16 9.37
N PRO A 318 6.74 -15.16 10.52
CA PRO A 318 6.66 -14.08 11.48
C PRO A 318 7.32 -12.79 10.96
N VAL A 319 6.91 -11.67 11.55
CA VAL A 319 7.30 -10.31 11.12
C VAL A 319 8.15 -9.63 12.17
N LEU A 320 9.24 -8.98 11.75
CA LEU A 320 9.91 -7.93 12.49
C LEU A 320 9.72 -6.61 11.75
N THR A 321 9.07 -5.65 12.38
CA THR A 321 8.86 -4.32 11.79
C THR A 321 9.42 -3.23 12.68
N THR A 322 9.81 -2.12 12.08
CA THR A 322 10.09 -0.89 12.80
C THR A 322 8.80 -0.26 13.33
N GLU A 323 8.90 0.53 14.40
CA GLU A 323 7.77 1.25 14.97
C GLU A 323 7.26 2.31 13.99
N THR A 324 6.10 2.03 13.40
CA THR A 324 5.34 2.91 12.51
C THR A 324 3.93 3.09 13.07
N SER A 325 3.12 3.97 12.47
CA SER A 325 1.76 4.26 13.00
C SER A 325 0.87 3.02 13.19
N SER A 326 1.02 1.99 12.32
CA SER A 326 0.22 0.75 12.38
C SER A 326 0.95 -0.47 12.97
N ALA A 327 2.24 -0.34 13.31
CA ALA A 327 3.07 -1.50 13.69
C ALA A 327 2.54 -2.24 14.92
N ARG A 328 2.09 -1.51 15.94
CA ARG A 328 1.57 -2.10 17.19
C ARG A 328 0.32 -2.93 16.91
N GLU A 329 -0.70 -2.36 16.29
CA GLU A 329 -1.97 -3.03 16.01
C GLU A 329 -1.81 -4.22 15.06
N MET A 330 -0.99 -4.07 14.00
CA MET A 330 -0.87 -5.10 12.97
C MET A 330 0.10 -6.23 13.32
N VAL A 331 1.04 -6.01 14.24
CA VAL A 331 2.09 -7.00 14.54
C VAL A 331 2.09 -7.45 15.99
N LEU A 332 2.03 -6.51 16.97
CA LEU A 332 2.05 -6.90 18.39
C LEU A 332 0.71 -7.44 18.86
N GLU A 333 -0.39 -6.73 18.62
CA GLU A 333 -1.73 -7.10 19.10
C GLU A 333 -2.28 -8.34 18.38
N THR A 334 -1.93 -8.52 17.10
CA THR A 334 -2.26 -9.74 16.37
C THR A 334 -1.39 -10.94 16.78
N GLY A 335 -0.25 -10.68 17.40
CA GLY A 335 0.75 -11.70 17.69
C GLY A 335 1.50 -12.18 16.44
N TYR A 336 1.58 -11.40 15.36
CA TYR A 336 2.26 -11.83 14.12
C TYR A 336 3.78 -11.68 14.17
N GLY A 337 4.33 -10.99 15.18
CA GLY A 337 5.77 -10.83 15.27
C GLY A 337 6.20 -9.82 16.35
N TRP A 338 7.20 -9.01 16.00
CA TRP A 338 7.86 -8.09 16.89
C TRP A 338 7.96 -6.69 16.25
N VAL A 339 8.03 -5.68 17.10
CA VAL A 339 8.26 -4.30 16.73
C VAL A 339 9.58 -3.84 17.36
N CYS A 340 10.45 -3.24 16.56
CA CYS A 340 11.71 -2.65 17.03
C CYS A 340 11.69 -1.13 16.87
N GLU A 341 12.63 -0.46 17.53
CA GLU A 341 12.83 0.98 17.38
C GLU A 341 13.02 1.35 15.90
N ASN A 342 12.44 2.48 15.48
CA ASN A 342 12.48 2.96 14.10
C ASN A 342 13.85 3.60 13.76
N SER A 343 14.90 2.81 13.83
CA SER A 343 16.30 3.19 13.56
C SER A 343 17.08 2.02 12.97
N THR A 344 18.25 2.27 12.38
CA THR A 344 19.17 1.23 11.92
C THR A 344 19.60 0.32 13.08
N ASP A 345 19.95 0.91 14.22
CA ASP A 345 20.35 0.19 15.41
C ASP A 345 19.20 -0.62 16.01
N GLY A 346 17.96 -0.08 15.98
CA GLY A 346 16.75 -0.82 16.37
C GLY A 346 16.52 -2.06 15.53
N ILE A 347 16.68 -1.97 14.21
CA ILE A 347 16.60 -3.13 13.28
C ILE A 347 17.67 -4.15 13.64
N ARG A 348 18.93 -3.72 13.81
CA ARG A 348 20.05 -4.59 14.19
C ARG A 348 19.77 -5.32 15.49
N ARG A 349 19.38 -4.60 16.56
CA ARG A 349 19.06 -5.21 17.87
C ARG A 349 17.87 -6.18 17.78
N GLY A 350 16.86 -5.84 16.98
CA GLY A 350 15.70 -6.72 16.75
C GLY A 350 16.11 -8.06 16.11
N ILE A 351 16.97 -8.03 15.09
CA ILE A 351 17.52 -9.23 14.46
C ILE A 351 18.41 -10.00 15.43
N GLU A 352 19.29 -9.30 16.16
CA GLU A 352 20.21 -9.90 17.12
C GLU A 352 19.49 -10.60 18.27
N MET A 353 18.38 -10.05 18.77
CA MET A 353 17.50 -10.70 19.74
C MET A 353 16.99 -12.05 19.22
N LEU A 354 16.52 -12.09 17.97
CA LEU A 354 15.98 -13.30 17.36
C LEU A 354 17.06 -14.34 17.04
N LEU A 355 18.28 -13.90 16.68
CA LEU A 355 19.42 -14.78 16.51
C LEU A 355 19.88 -15.38 17.85
N SER A 356 19.76 -14.63 18.95
CA SER A 356 20.20 -15.07 20.28
C SER A 356 19.22 -16.08 20.91
N ASP A 357 17.94 -16.06 20.54
CA ASP A 357 16.95 -17.06 20.96
C ASP A 357 16.07 -17.54 19.79
N PRO A 358 16.54 -18.53 19.02
CA PRO A 358 15.79 -19.09 17.89
C PRO A 358 14.43 -19.73 18.27
N ARG A 359 14.19 -19.98 19.58
CA ARG A 359 12.90 -20.50 20.05
C ARG A 359 11.77 -19.51 19.78
N LEU A 360 12.04 -18.19 19.91
CA LEU A 360 11.07 -17.12 19.63
C LEU A 360 10.47 -17.26 18.24
N ILE A 361 11.31 -17.48 17.22
CA ILE A 361 10.85 -17.67 15.84
C ILE A 361 10.03 -18.94 15.70
N ARG A 362 10.47 -20.08 16.29
CA ARG A 362 9.73 -21.36 16.20
C ARG A 362 8.36 -21.28 16.83
N GLU A 363 8.26 -20.70 18.02
CA GLU A 363 7.00 -20.51 18.72
C GLU A 363 6.05 -19.59 17.94
N ARG A 364 6.59 -18.56 17.32
CA ARG A 364 5.81 -17.64 16.49
C ARG A 364 5.33 -18.29 15.20
N LYS A 365 6.16 -19.07 14.52
CA LYS A 365 5.76 -19.86 13.36
C LYS A 365 4.63 -20.86 13.71
N GLU A 366 4.72 -21.53 14.87
CA GLU A 366 3.68 -22.44 15.34
C GLU A 366 2.36 -21.70 15.64
N TYR A 367 2.44 -20.56 16.31
CA TYR A 367 1.27 -19.70 16.53
C TYR A 367 0.58 -19.31 15.21
N LEU A 368 1.33 -18.90 14.19
CA LEU A 368 0.79 -18.50 12.87
C LEU A 368 0.20 -19.69 12.09
N ARG A 369 0.67 -20.91 12.30
CA ARG A 369 0.09 -22.12 11.69
C ARG A 369 -1.31 -22.42 12.24
N THR A 370 -1.54 -22.14 13.52
CA THR A 370 -2.81 -22.40 14.21
C THR A 370 -3.80 -21.25 14.06
N ARG A 371 -3.33 -20.02 13.89
CA ARG A 371 -4.14 -18.81 13.74
C ARG A 371 -3.93 -18.15 12.38
N LYS A 372 -4.69 -18.64 11.40
CA LYS A 372 -4.67 -18.05 10.05
C LYS A 372 -5.43 -16.72 10.04
N PRO A 373 -4.86 -15.65 9.44
CA PRO A 373 -5.58 -14.41 9.25
C PRO A 373 -6.78 -14.61 8.32
N ASP A 374 -7.84 -13.82 8.52
CA ASP A 374 -9.02 -13.76 7.68
C ASP A 374 -9.45 -12.31 7.38
N ASN A 375 -10.49 -12.14 6.60
CA ASN A 375 -11.03 -10.84 6.22
C ASN A 375 -12.30 -10.44 7.00
N ALA A 376 -12.69 -11.16 8.04
CA ALA A 376 -13.98 -10.98 8.70
C ALA A 376 -14.18 -9.56 9.25
N ALA A 377 -13.15 -9.01 9.90
CA ALA A 377 -13.19 -7.63 10.42
C ALA A 377 -13.32 -6.60 9.28
N ALA A 378 -12.56 -6.75 8.20
CA ALA A 378 -12.60 -5.84 7.06
C ALA A 378 -13.97 -5.88 6.35
N ILE A 379 -14.53 -7.06 6.11
CA ILE A 379 -15.84 -7.24 5.50
C ILE A 379 -16.93 -6.62 6.37
N LYS A 380 -16.88 -6.84 7.69
CA LYS A 380 -17.82 -6.25 8.65
C LYS A 380 -17.76 -4.73 8.60
N SER A 381 -16.58 -4.14 8.81
CA SER A 381 -16.40 -2.69 8.83
C SER A 381 -16.80 -2.04 7.51
N PHE A 382 -16.48 -2.67 6.36
CA PHE A 382 -16.90 -2.17 5.06
C PHE A 382 -18.43 -2.23 4.89
N SER A 383 -19.06 -3.33 5.29
CA SER A 383 -20.52 -3.49 5.21
C SER A 383 -21.26 -2.46 6.08
N GLU A 384 -20.71 -2.10 7.24
CA GLU A 384 -21.23 -1.05 8.10
C GLU A 384 -21.01 0.36 7.50
N LEU A 385 -19.84 0.57 6.87
CA LEU A 385 -19.49 1.83 6.22
C LEU A 385 -20.44 2.20 5.07
N VAL A 386 -20.88 1.23 4.27
CA VAL A 386 -21.68 1.48 3.06
C VAL A 386 -23.19 1.49 3.30
N ARG A 387 -23.66 1.04 4.44
CA ARG A 387 -25.05 1.20 4.91
C ARG A 387 -25.31 2.63 5.36
#